data_89ea734385a133afb1318e3d674d93e5
#
_entry.id   89ea734385a133afb1318e3d674d93e5
#
_cell.length_a   1.000
_cell.length_b   1.000
_cell.length_c   1.000
_cell.angle_alpha   90.00
_cell.angle_beta   90.00
_cell.angle_gamma   90.00
#
_symmetry.space_group_name_H-M   'P 1'
#
loop_
_entity.id
_entity.type
_entity.pdbx_description
1 polymer ?
#
loop_
_entity_poly.entity_id
_entity_poly.type
_entity_poly.pdbx_seq_one_letter_code
_entity_poly.pdbx_strand_id
1 'polypeptide(L)'
;IIRPTTTHGGLTKDVAIDTDLVVISVSGGSATINLTAAGVTGSGITSSTNFNITYNEKKANVTPLKKTKKTVFVKIDCANNVNGITGPYSLGLPDVVEIKNVYIGNGTYSDSNTEAKSGFNLEKNCFDTHYGLSAISKKPTQTLTTNDHLLVEVDAMVSASPASGAGFYTVSSFFKANGTDALDPEDIPVYVS
;
A
#
# COMPACT_ATOMS: atom_id res chain seq x y z
N ILE A 1 19.98 -0.12 13.86
CA ILE A 1 19.74 0.31 15.25
C ILE A 1 19.13 -0.87 16.00
N ILE A 2 19.69 -1.23 17.14
CA ILE A 2 19.18 -2.29 18.01
C ILE A 2 18.82 -1.67 19.34
N ARG A 3 17.60 -1.90 19.83
CA ARG A 3 17.11 -1.40 21.11
C ARG A 3 16.42 -2.52 21.90
N PRO A 4 16.76 -2.76 23.16
CA PRO A 4 16.05 -3.70 23.98
C PRO A 4 14.66 -3.15 24.35
N THR A 5 13.66 -4.01 24.40
CA THR A 5 12.28 -3.62 24.78
C THR A 5 12.08 -3.63 26.29
N THR A 6 13.04 -4.21 27.03
CA THR A 6 13.06 -4.26 28.51
C THR A 6 14.48 -4.00 29.01
N THR A 7 14.61 -3.44 30.18
CA THR A 7 15.93 -3.31 30.86
C THR A 7 16.36 -4.68 31.34
N HIS A 8 17.54 -5.11 30.92
CA HIS A 8 18.06 -6.44 31.27
C HIS A 8 19.59 -6.55 31.07
N GLY A 9 20.29 -7.17 32.01
CA GLY A 9 21.71 -7.56 31.85
C GLY A 9 22.66 -6.46 31.40
N GLY A 10 22.54 -5.24 31.90
CA GLY A 10 23.37 -4.10 31.50
C GLY A 10 22.80 -3.29 30.31
N LEU A 11 21.70 -3.76 29.70
CA LEU A 11 20.98 -3.05 28.66
C LEU A 11 19.85 -2.22 29.25
N THR A 12 19.72 -0.97 28.82
CA THR A 12 18.63 -0.09 29.22
C THR A 12 17.52 -0.11 28.18
N LYS A 13 16.27 -0.26 28.61
CA LYS A 13 15.09 -0.23 27.73
C LYS A 13 15.14 0.99 26.81
N ASP A 14 14.83 0.79 25.52
CA ASP A 14 14.71 1.79 24.46
C ASP A 14 16.00 2.57 24.14
N VAL A 15 17.10 2.32 24.83
CA VAL A 15 18.40 2.91 24.52
C VAL A 15 19.05 2.12 23.39
N ALA A 16 19.53 2.84 22.36
CA ALA A 16 20.22 2.20 21.25
C ALA A 16 21.56 1.62 21.70
N ILE A 17 21.82 0.37 21.29
CA ILE A 17 23.12 -0.25 21.46
C ILE A 17 24.08 0.36 20.43
N ASP A 18 25.29 0.67 20.85
CA ASP A 18 26.33 1.18 19.96
C ASP A 18 26.63 0.13 18.88
N THR A 19 26.39 0.51 17.62
CA THR A 19 26.54 -0.40 16.49
C THR A 19 27.99 -0.77 16.18
N ASP A 20 28.94 0.04 16.61
CA ASP A 20 30.38 -0.25 16.46
C ASP A 20 30.82 -1.43 17.35
N LEU A 21 30.04 -1.72 18.39
CA LEU A 21 30.25 -2.83 19.32
C LEU A 21 29.43 -4.07 18.95
N VAL A 22 28.70 -4.04 17.83
CA VAL A 22 27.84 -5.15 17.39
C VAL A 22 28.47 -5.86 16.20
N VAL A 23 28.74 -7.13 16.34
CA VAL A 23 29.20 -7.97 15.23
C VAL A 23 28.02 -8.69 14.60
N ILE A 24 27.79 -8.46 13.30
CA ILE A 24 26.75 -9.11 12.53
C ILE A 24 27.40 -10.06 11.53
N SER A 25 26.99 -11.32 11.57
CA SER A 25 27.37 -12.30 10.56
C SER A 25 26.13 -12.85 9.86
N VAL A 26 26.18 -13.00 8.53
CA VAL A 26 25.07 -13.48 7.72
C VAL A 26 25.48 -14.76 7.03
N SER A 27 24.70 -15.81 7.18
CA SER A 27 24.90 -17.09 6.51
C SER A 27 23.59 -17.83 6.28
N GLY A 28 23.38 -18.35 5.07
CA GLY A 28 22.23 -19.21 4.76
C GLY A 28 20.85 -18.59 5.00
N GLY A 29 20.70 -17.28 4.82
CA GLY A 29 19.45 -16.57 5.06
C GLY A 29 19.19 -16.21 6.53
N SER A 30 20.13 -16.50 7.41
CA SER A 30 20.08 -16.13 8.83
C SER A 30 21.12 -15.05 9.14
N ALA A 31 20.76 -14.10 10.01
CA ALA A 31 21.67 -13.11 10.56
C ALA A 31 21.92 -13.41 12.04
N THR A 32 23.19 -13.55 12.41
CA THR A 32 23.60 -13.69 13.82
C THR A 32 24.14 -12.35 14.30
N ILE A 33 23.59 -11.85 15.40
CA ILE A 33 23.98 -10.59 16.01
C ILE A 33 24.71 -10.92 17.32
N ASN A 34 25.99 -10.58 17.39
CA ASN A 34 26.79 -10.76 18.59
C ASN A 34 26.91 -9.43 19.34
N LEU A 35 26.46 -9.41 20.59
CA LEU A 35 26.45 -8.23 21.46
C LEU A 35 27.51 -8.29 22.55
N THR A 36 28.41 -9.27 22.52
CA THR A 36 29.42 -9.47 23.59
C THR A 36 30.32 -8.26 23.75
N ALA A 37 30.75 -7.64 22.64
CA ALA A 37 31.60 -6.45 22.67
C ALA A 37 30.84 -5.21 23.24
N ALA A 38 29.52 -5.18 23.21
CA ALA A 38 28.71 -4.15 23.84
C ALA A 38 28.53 -4.35 25.36
N GLY A 39 29.28 -5.24 25.97
CA GLY A 39 29.22 -5.54 27.40
C GLY A 39 28.03 -6.45 27.79
N VAL A 40 27.35 -6.99 26.81
CA VAL A 40 26.22 -7.91 27.04
C VAL A 40 26.78 -9.31 27.17
N THR A 41 26.78 -9.83 28.37
CA THR A 41 27.23 -11.23 28.64
C THR A 41 26.04 -12.18 28.57
N GLY A 42 26.32 -13.47 28.26
CA GLY A 42 25.25 -14.47 28.09
C GLY A 42 24.33 -14.66 29.30
N SER A 43 24.76 -14.24 30.50
CA SER A 43 23.91 -14.22 31.71
C SER A 43 22.90 -13.05 31.73
N GLY A 44 23.09 -12.06 30.86
CA GLY A 44 22.21 -10.88 30.78
C GLY A 44 21.10 -11.00 29.72
N ILE A 45 21.22 -11.93 28.77
CA ILE A 45 20.21 -12.15 27.72
C ILE A 45 19.58 -13.52 27.93
N THR A 46 18.29 -13.54 28.10
CA THR A 46 17.50 -14.78 28.22
C THR A 46 16.68 -15.01 26.94
N SER A 47 16.10 -16.19 26.80
CA SER A 47 15.18 -16.53 25.70
C SER A 47 13.94 -15.62 25.62
N SER A 48 13.65 -14.87 26.68
CA SER A 48 12.53 -13.90 26.76
C SER A 48 12.97 -12.43 26.56
N THR A 49 14.25 -12.18 26.27
CA THR A 49 14.72 -10.80 25.98
C THR A 49 14.36 -10.43 24.55
N ASN A 50 13.52 -9.42 24.38
CA ASN A 50 13.08 -8.95 23.07
C ASN A 50 13.86 -7.68 22.66
N PHE A 51 14.09 -7.54 21.36
CA PHE A 51 14.73 -6.38 20.77
C PHE A 51 13.93 -5.82 19.62
N ASN A 52 13.90 -4.50 19.49
CA ASN A 52 13.50 -3.80 18.28
C ASN A 52 14.74 -3.58 17.42
N ILE A 53 14.75 -4.13 16.21
CA ILE A 53 15.86 -4.03 15.28
C ILE A 53 15.41 -3.26 14.03
N THR A 54 16.08 -2.14 13.73
CA THR A 54 15.92 -1.40 12.48
C THR A 54 17.21 -1.55 11.69
N TYR A 55 17.13 -2.04 10.46
CA TYR A 55 18.28 -2.27 9.61
C TYR A 55 17.99 -1.91 8.16
N ASN A 56 19.05 -1.63 7.41
CA ASN A 56 19.00 -1.46 5.98
C ASN A 56 19.33 -2.80 5.31
N GLU A 57 18.48 -3.26 4.42
CA GLU A 57 18.71 -4.47 3.63
C GLU A 57 19.07 -4.08 2.19
N LYS A 58 20.19 -4.59 1.69
CA LYS A 58 20.56 -4.51 0.27
C LYS A 58 20.18 -5.82 -0.40
N LYS A 59 19.14 -5.80 -1.21
CA LYS A 59 18.76 -6.96 -2.04
C LYS A 59 19.52 -6.89 -3.36
N ALA A 60 20.25 -7.96 -3.68
CA ALA A 60 20.90 -8.12 -4.98
C ALA A 60 19.99 -8.93 -5.92
N ASN A 61 20.11 -8.68 -7.22
CA ASN A 61 19.41 -9.44 -8.27
C ASN A 61 17.87 -9.44 -8.14
N VAL A 62 17.29 -8.37 -7.60
CA VAL A 62 15.84 -8.21 -7.54
C VAL A 62 15.32 -7.63 -8.85
N THR A 63 14.25 -8.21 -9.37
CA THR A 63 13.52 -7.69 -10.51
C THR A 63 12.41 -6.76 -10.05
N PRO A 64 12.13 -5.66 -10.78
CA PRO A 64 10.99 -4.80 -10.49
C PRO A 64 9.68 -5.59 -10.51
N LEU A 65 8.76 -5.21 -9.63
CA LEU A 65 7.38 -5.69 -9.68
C LEU A 65 6.69 -5.14 -10.92
N LYS A 66 5.66 -5.87 -11.39
CA LYS A 66 4.85 -5.45 -12.52
C LYS A 66 3.47 -4.98 -12.06
N LYS A 67 2.98 -3.93 -12.70
CA LYS A 67 1.59 -3.48 -12.64
C LYS A 67 0.97 -3.54 -14.02
N THR A 68 -0.27 -3.98 -14.09
CA THR A 68 -1.03 -4.08 -15.34
C THR A 68 -2.29 -3.24 -15.23
N LYS A 69 -2.61 -2.47 -16.27
CA LYS A 69 -3.87 -1.73 -16.36
C LYS A 69 -5.02 -2.73 -16.44
N LYS A 70 -5.96 -2.67 -15.50
CA LYS A 70 -7.14 -3.54 -15.46
C LYS A 70 -8.38 -2.73 -15.13
N THR A 71 -9.49 -3.12 -15.72
CA THR A 71 -10.81 -2.66 -15.29
C THR A 71 -11.21 -3.42 -14.03
N VAL A 72 -11.56 -2.69 -12.99
CA VAL A 72 -11.94 -3.20 -11.68
C VAL A 72 -13.27 -2.59 -11.27
N PHE A 73 -14.12 -3.39 -10.63
CA PHE A 73 -15.38 -2.95 -10.06
C PHE A 73 -15.27 -2.83 -8.55
N VAL A 74 -15.62 -1.66 -8.01
CA VAL A 74 -15.65 -1.38 -6.57
C VAL A 74 -17.09 -1.21 -6.13
N LYS A 75 -17.49 -1.91 -5.07
CA LYS A 75 -18.82 -1.85 -4.47
C LYS A 75 -18.82 -0.92 -3.27
N ILE A 76 -19.74 0.04 -3.24
CA ILE A 76 -19.90 0.99 -2.13
C ILE A 76 -21.38 0.95 -1.69
N ASP A 77 -21.60 0.65 -0.44
CA ASP A 77 -22.92 0.70 0.20
C ASP A 77 -23.03 2.01 0.97
N CYS A 78 -23.93 2.88 0.54
CA CYS A 78 -24.10 4.20 1.16
C CYS A 78 -24.64 4.12 2.60
N ALA A 79 -25.42 3.09 2.95
CA ALA A 79 -25.92 2.93 4.30
C ALA A 79 -24.82 2.58 5.31
N ASN A 80 -23.89 1.69 4.89
CA ASN A 80 -22.85 1.15 5.75
C ASN A 80 -21.47 1.81 5.56
N ASN A 81 -21.36 2.80 4.67
CA ASN A 81 -20.12 3.55 4.48
C ASN A 81 -19.95 4.57 5.60
N VAL A 82 -18.72 4.71 6.11
CA VAL A 82 -18.37 5.66 7.17
C VAL A 82 -18.73 7.12 6.81
N ASN A 83 -18.70 7.46 5.51
CA ASN A 83 -19.05 8.78 5.00
C ASN A 83 -20.50 8.88 4.51
N GLY A 84 -21.33 7.84 4.73
CA GLY A 84 -22.75 7.81 4.39
C GLY A 84 -23.02 8.20 2.93
N ILE A 85 -23.96 9.12 2.71
CA ILE A 85 -24.35 9.62 1.38
C ILE A 85 -23.54 10.82 0.90
N THR A 86 -22.56 11.28 1.68
CA THR A 86 -21.78 12.49 1.37
C THR A 86 -20.46 12.19 0.66
N GLY A 87 -19.83 11.06 0.96
CA GLY A 87 -18.47 10.76 0.51
C GLY A 87 -17.39 11.65 1.18
N PRO A 88 -16.16 11.65 0.72
CA PRO A 88 -15.63 10.84 -0.37
C PRO A 88 -15.62 9.34 -0.05
N TYR A 89 -15.65 8.52 -1.08
CA TYR A 89 -15.66 7.07 -0.96
C TYR A 89 -14.32 6.51 -1.41
N SER A 90 -13.61 5.85 -0.51
CA SER A 90 -12.37 5.16 -0.86
C SER A 90 -12.65 4.00 -1.82
N LEU A 91 -11.85 3.90 -2.88
CA LEU A 91 -11.90 2.79 -3.82
C LEU A 91 -11.09 1.58 -3.35
N GLY A 92 -10.31 1.72 -2.27
CA GLY A 92 -9.43 0.67 -1.78
C GLY A 92 -8.27 0.34 -2.72
N LEU A 93 -8.07 1.14 -3.75
CA LEU A 93 -7.06 0.96 -4.79
C LEU A 93 -6.17 2.21 -4.86
N PRO A 94 -4.86 2.06 -4.87
CA PRO A 94 -3.96 3.11 -5.35
C PRO A 94 -3.96 3.12 -6.87
N ASP A 95 -3.38 4.15 -7.48
CA ASP A 95 -3.08 4.22 -8.90
C ASP A 95 -4.30 3.99 -9.82
N VAL A 96 -5.46 4.54 -9.45
CA VAL A 96 -6.63 4.58 -10.33
C VAL A 96 -6.37 5.60 -11.44
N VAL A 97 -6.46 5.15 -12.69
CA VAL A 97 -6.20 5.95 -13.87
C VAL A 97 -7.40 6.84 -14.18
N GLU A 98 -8.58 6.21 -14.27
CA GLU A 98 -9.84 6.88 -14.61
C GLU A 98 -11.07 6.13 -14.07
N ILE A 99 -12.15 6.87 -13.90
CA ILE A 99 -13.50 6.31 -13.73
C ILE A 99 -14.06 6.00 -15.11
N LYS A 100 -14.40 4.74 -15.38
CA LYS A 100 -15.13 4.36 -16.60
C LYS A 100 -16.61 4.64 -16.44
N ASN A 101 -17.21 4.16 -15.36
CA ASN A 101 -18.59 4.47 -15.02
C ASN A 101 -18.85 4.37 -13.50
N VAL A 102 -20.00 4.91 -13.09
CA VAL A 102 -20.60 4.72 -11.77
C VAL A 102 -22.04 4.35 -11.99
N TYR A 103 -22.44 3.19 -11.52
CA TYR A 103 -23.82 2.71 -11.59
C TYR A 103 -24.47 2.82 -10.21
N ILE A 104 -25.63 3.44 -10.14
CA ILE A 104 -26.39 3.62 -8.91
C ILE A 104 -27.60 2.69 -8.91
N GLY A 105 -27.65 1.78 -7.96
CA GLY A 105 -28.73 0.84 -7.76
C GLY A 105 -29.36 0.96 -6.37
N ASN A 106 -30.63 0.69 -6.26
CA ASN A 106 -31.33 0.62 -4.97
C ASN A 106 -31.15 -0.79 -4.39
N GLY A 107 -30.24 -0.93 -3.41
CA GLY A 107 -29.96 -2.20 -2.76
C GLY A 107 -29.24 -3.23 -3.64
N THR A 108 -28.80 -2.88 -4.85
CA THR A 108 -28.18 -3.82 -5.80
C THR A 108 -26.96 -3.25 -6.48
N TYR A 109 -26.02 -4.14 -6.83
CA TYR A 109 -24.81 -3.83 -7.59
C TYR A 109 -24.93 -4.46 -8.99
N SER A 110 -25.19 -3.65 -10.00
CA SER A 110 -25.28 -4.11 -11.38
C SER A 110 -24.84 -3.01 -12.35
N ASP A 111 -24.16 -3.40 -13.43
CA ASP A 111 -23.83 -2.55 -14.57
C ASP A 111 -25.05 -2.19 -15.45
N SER A 112 -26.19 -2.81 -15.18
CA SER A 112 -27.48 -2.44 -15.77
C SER A 112 -28.24 -1.36 -14.99
N ASN A 113 -27.71 -0.92 -13.85
CA ASN A 113 -28.28 0.18 -13.05
C ASN A 113 -28.08 1.55 -13.73
N THR A 114 -28.63 2.58 -13.14
CA THR A 114 -28.55 3.95 -13.68
C THR A 114 -27.09 4.43 -13.71
N GLU A 115 -26.63 4.83 -14.88
CA GLU A 115 -25.31 5.44 -15.07
C GLU A 115 -25.24 6.86 -14.50
N ALA A 116 -24.21 7.15 -13.74
CA ALA A 116 -24.04 8.43 -13.05
C ALA A 116 -22.59 8.93 -13.02
N LYS A 117 -21.74 8.51 -13.96
CA LYS A 117 -20.31 8.92 -14.03
C LYS A 117 -20.12 10.42 -13.87
N SER A 118 -20.95 11.23 -14.55
CA SER A 118 -20.86 12.69 -14.54
C SER A 118 -21.09 13.32 -13.16
N GLY A 119 -21.73 12.58 -12.24
CA GLY A 119 -22.00 13.01 -10.86
C GLY A 119 -20.83 12.84 -9.90
N PHE A 120 -19.69 12.31 -10.35
CA PHE A 120 -18.56 12.01 -9.49
C PHE A 120 -17.25 12.56 -10.06
N ASN A 121 -16.30 12.84 -9.16
CA ASN A 121 -14.91 13.17 -9.48
C ASN A 121 -13.99 12.08 -8.94
N LEU A 122 -12.92 11.78 -9.68
CA LEU A 122 -11.84 10.94 -9.20
C LEU A 122 -10.84 11.77 -8.38
N GLU A 123 -10.54 11.31 -7.18
CA GLU A 123 -9.48 11.80 -6.33
C GLU A 123 -8.37 10.74 -6.29
N LYS A 124 -7.27 11.00 -6.99
CA LYS A 124 -6.18 10.03 -7.12
C LYS A 124 -5.38 9.87 -5.83
N ASN A 125 -5.36 10.92 -4.98
CA ASN A 125 -4.63 10.97 -3.71
C ASN A 125 -3.14 10.59 -3.85
N CYS A 126 -2.55 10.96 -4.98
CA CYS A 126 -1.11 10.86 -5.21
C CYS A 126 -0.46 12.15 -4.75
N PHE A 127 0.49 12.06 -3.84
CA PHE A 127 1.23 13.19 -3.29
C PHE A 127 2.72 12.99 -3.57
N ASP A 128 3.49 14.07 -3.54
CA ASP A 128 4.95 14.03 -3.72
C ASP A 128 5.67 13.21 -2.64
N THR A 129 5.07 13.11 -1.47
CA THR A 129 5.64 12.40 -0.31
C THR A 129 5.11 10.98 -0.12
N HIS A 130 3.91 10.67 -0.64
CA HIS A 130 3.29 9.34 -0.48
C HIS A 130 2.15 9.11 -1.48
N TYR A 131 1.84 7.84 -1.71
CA TYR A 131 0.66 7.41 -2.44
C TYR A 131 -0.45 7.04 -1.46
N GLY A 132 -1.61 7.69 -1.60
CA GLY A 132 -2.83 7.32 -0.90
C GLY A 132 -3.71 6.37 -1.71
N LEU A 133 -4.78 5.88 -1.09
CA LEU A 133 -5.82 5.17 -1.80
C LEU A 133 -6.69 6.17 -2.57
N SER A 134 -6.95 5.88 -3.84
CA SER A 134 -7.85 6.70 -4.66
C SER A 134 -9.27 6.67 -4.10
N ALA A 135 -9.99 7.74 -4.30
CA ALA A 135 -11.37 7.89 -3.86
C ALA A 135 -12.23 8.50 -4.98
N ILE A 136 -13.53 8.44 -4.83
CA ILE A 136 -14.47 9.25 -5.61
C ILE A 136 -15.21 10.20 -4.69
N SER A 137 -15.36 11.44 -5.12
CA SER A 137 -16.19 12.45 -4.45
C SER A 137 -17.44 12.75 -5.26
N LYS A 138 -18.54 12.88 -4.55
CA LYS A 138 -19.84 13.23 -5.12
C LYS A 138 -19.88 14.72 -5.44
N LYS A 139 -20.31 15.08 -6.65
CA LYS A 139 -20.59 16.48 -7.01
C LYS A 139 -21.86 17.00 -6.31
N PRO A 140 -21.99 18.30 -6.07
CA PRO A 140 -23.17 18.86 -5.42
C PRO A 140 -24.50 18.56 -6.15
N THR A 141 -24.45 18.40 -7.46
CA THR A 141 -25.60 18.08 -8.31
C THR A 141 -26.06 16.62 -8.21
N GLN A 142 -25.20 15.72 -7.69
CA GLN A 142 -25.54 14.31 -7.53
C GLN A 142 -26.26 14.10 -6.21
N THR A 143 -27.46 13.53 -6.26
CA THR A 143 -28.20 13.12 -5.07
C THR A 143 -27.98 11.63 -4.81
N LEU A 144 -27.78 11.27 -3.55
CA LEU A 144 -27.71 9.88 -3.07
C LEU A 144 -28.62 9.72 -1.86
N THR A 145 -29.13 8.53 -1.68
CA THR A 145 -29.90 8.09 -0.52
C THR A 145 -29.16 6.98 0.23
N THR A 146 -29.57 6.68 1.45
CA THR A 146 -29.01 5.57 2.23
C THR A 146 -29.25 4.20 1.61
N ASN A 147 -30.24 4.05 0.73
CA ASN A 147 -30.53 2.79 0.04
C ASN A 147 -29.69 2.62 -1.23
N ASP A 148 -28.91 3.63 -1.62
CA ASP A 148 -28.13 3.56 -2.84
C ASP A 148 -26.85 2.71 -2.66
N HIS A 149 -26.66 1.88 -3.65
CA HIS A 149 -25.47 1.05 -3.80
C HIS A 149 -24.73 1.49 -5.08
N LEU A 150 -23.47 1.85 -4.95
CA LEU A 150 -22.67 2.27 -6.08
C LEU A 150 -21.79 1.11 -6.57
N LEU A 151 -21.88 0.79 -7.85
CA LEU A 151 -20.90 -0.06 -8.54
C LEU A 151 -20.02 0.87 -9.37
N VAL A 152 -18.79 1.04 -8.94
CA VAL A 152 -17.83 1.95 -9.58
C VAL A 152 -16.91 1.14 -10.47
N GLU A 153 -16.95 1.41 -11.77
CA GLU A 153 -16.09 0.82 -12.78
C GLU A 153 -14.90 1.75 -13.01
N VAL A 154 -13.70 1.27 -12.74
CA VAL A 154 -12.46 2.03 -12.87
C VAL A 154 -11.38 1.26 -13.62
N ASP A 155 -10.56 1.98 -14.35
CA ASP A 155 -9.26 1.46 -14.79
C ASP A 155 -8.20 1.80 -13.74
N ALA A 156 -7.49 0.79 -13.28
CA ALA A 156 -6.44 0.93 -12.26
C ALA A 156 -5.19 0.12 -12.63
N MET A 157 -4.04 0.56 -12.14
CA MET A 157 -2.79 -0.18 -12.23
C MET A 157 -2.72 -1.20 -11.10
N VAL A 158 -3.01 -2.45 -11.41
CA VAL A 158 -3.06 -3.54 -10.43
C VAL A 158 -1.75 -4.31 -10.44
N SER A 159 -1.16 -4.48 -9.27
CA SER A 159 0.05 -5.30 -9.10
C SER A 159 -0.23 -6.74 -9.53
N ALA A 160 0.70 -7.35 -10.23
CA ALA A 160 0.73 -8.80 -10.34
C ALA A 160 0.85 -9.39 -8.93
N SER A 161 0.23 -10.55 -8.71
CA SER A 161 0.33 -11.27 -7.43
C SER A 161 1.80 -11.27 -6.97
N PRO A 162 2.10 -11.04 -5.69
CA PRO A 162 3.45 -10.80 -5.24
C PRO A 162 4.37 -11.96 -5.62
N ALA A 163 5.11 -11.77 -6.69
CA ALA A 163 6.29 -12.57 -6.91
C ALA A 163 7.24 -12.23 -5.78
N SER A 164 7.72 -13.24 -5.11
CA SER A 164 8.62 -13.19 -3.99
C SER A 164 9.69 -12.10 -4.13
N GLY A 165 9.66 -11.11 -3.27
CA GLY A 165 10.87 -10.42 -2.84
C GLY A 165 11.22 -9.08 -3.47
N ALA A 166 10.60 -8.62 -4.52
CA ALA A 166 10.88 -7.30 -5.07
C ALA A 166 9.91 -6.27 -4.48
N GLY A 167 10.42 -5.24 -3.84
CA GLY A 167 9.62 -4.19 -3.19
C GLY A 167 9.61 -2.87 -3.94
N PHE A 168 9.90 -2.84 -5.26
CA PHE A 168 10.02 -1.60 -6.00
C PHE A 168 9.42 -1.70 -7.41
N TYR A 169 9.08 -0.54 -7.96
CA TYR A 169 8.62 -0.35 -9.34
C TYR A 169 9.56 0.60 -10.07
N THR A 170 9.63 0.45 -11.38
CA THR A 170 10.32 1.36 -12.30
C THR A 170 9.34 1.80 -13.38
N VAL A 171 9.71 2.73 -14.24
CA VAL A 171 8.88 3.13 -15.38
C VAL A 171 8.51 1.91 -16.25
N SER A 172 9.44 0.97 -16.44
CA SER A 172 9.20 -0.26 -17.19
C SER A 172 8.37 -1.31 -16.44
N SER A 173 7.90 -1.02 -15.24
CA SER A 173 7.02 -1.92 -14.46
C SER A 173 5.55 -1.85 -14.88
N PHE A 174 5.16 -0.86 -15.68
CA PHE A 174 3.76 -0.58 -16.00
C PHE A 174 3.41 -1.13 -17.39
N PHE A 175 2.32 -1.90 -17.47
CA PHE A 175 1.90 -2.61 -18.67
C PHE A 175 0.46 -2.27 -19.05
N LYS A 176 0.16 -2.30 -20.36
CA LYS A 176 -1.20 -2.21 -20.91
C LYS A 176 -2.04 -3.42 -20.44
N ALA A 177 -3.32 -3.40 -20.73
CA ALA A 177 -4.26 -4.44 -20.29
C ALA A 177 -3.89 -5.87 -20.75
N ASN A 178 -3.13 -6.00 -21.83
CA ASN A 178 -2.64 -7.31 -22.32
C ASN A 178 -1.51 -7.90 -21.45
N GLY A 179 -0.92 -7.12 -20.53
CA GLY A 179 0.13 -7.57 -19.62
C GLY A 179 1.51 -7.78 -20.25
N THR A 180 1.68 -7.47 -21.52
CA THR A 180 2.93 -7.67 -22.28
C THR A 180 3.52 -6.36 -22.81
N ASP A 181 2.68 -5.48 -23.32
CA ASP A 181 3.10 -4.20 -23.87
C ASP A 181 3.31 -3.18 -22.73
N ALA A 182 4.43 -2.48 -22.76
CA ALA A 182 4.70 -1.41 -21.84
C ALA A 182 3.66 -0.28 -22.00
N LEU A 183 3.29 0.33 -20.89
CA LEU A 183 2.48 1.55 -20.90
C LEU A 183 3.38 2.71 -21.35
N ASP A 184 2.83 3.64 -22.09
CA ASP A 184 3.55 4.85 -22.46
C ASP A 184 3.84 5.67 -21.19
N PRO A 185 5.04 6.25 -21.02
CA PRO A 185 5.42 6.93 -19.77
C PRO A 185 4.45 8.03 -19.33
N GLU A 186 3.83 8.71 -20.28
CA GLU A 186 2.84 9.77 -20.06
C GLU A 186 1.51 9.26 -19.49
N ASP A 187 1.20 7.98 -19.71
CA ASP A 187 -0.02 7.34 -19.20
C ASP A 187 0.17 6.73 -17.79
N ILE A 188 1.39 6.72 -17.28
CA ILE A 188 1.66 6.21 -15.93
C ILE A 188 1.08 7.20 -14.92
N PRO A 189 0.22 6.74 -13.97
CA PRO A 189 -0.30 7.60 -12.93
C PRO A 189 0.84 8.17 -12.07
N VAL A 190 1.03 9.47 -12.14
CA VAL A 190 2.04 10.20 -11.37
C VAL A 190 1.38 11.40 -10.70
N TYR A 191 2.04 11.92 -9.68
CA TYR A 191 1.68 13.20 -9.11
C TYR A 191 1.88 14.31 -10.16
N VAL A 192 0.84 15.09 -10.36
CA VAL A 192 0.89 16.32 -11.16
C VAL A 192 0.70 17.48 -10.18
N SER A 193 1.74 18.28 -10.04
CA SER A 193 1.75 19.50 -9.19
C SER A 193 0.82 20.58 -9.75
#